data_7fe36d7391676949996c96d64ce3bb2d
#
_entry.id   7fe36d7391676949996c96d64ce3bb2d
#
_cell.length_a   1.000
_cell.length_b   1.000
_cell.length_c   1.000
_cell.angle_alpha   90.00
_cell.angle_beta   90.00
_cell.angle_gamma   90.00
#
_symmetry.space_group_name_H-M   'P 1'
#
loop_
_entity.id
_entity.type
_entity.pdbx_description
1 polymer ?
#
loop_
_entity_poly.entity_id
_entity_poly.type
_entity_poly.pdbx_seq_one_letter_code
_entity_poly.pdbx_strand_id
1 'polypeptide(L)'
;MKDISHREVYALVDINNCYVSCERLFNPKLNDKAVVVLSNNDGCVVSRSEEAKLLGIKMGVPWFQIEKDALQAGVQVYSSNYTLYAEMSRRFFAVLGEFFSPDDLEAYSIDECFIHLTPYLQSIDISDYCNKVRNTLLKWLGLPCCIGIGYSKTQAKLANHYAKKIKSFKGVCNFITLDPLIMEDLMQQTSVKEVWGIGYQLVKQLQSYEVYTCLDLTFANEHHMAKAFSVVMARTIRELKGQSCIQLDDPAIPTKRILASRSFAQALSSIEIIKQALIFHLNRAHRRLMKQEQLCACVQVMLYEKTDKPPYKKATSQAIGLHYATDDLCILTKAAMQQIDVLYKENKSYIKIGV
;
A
#
# COMPACT_ATOMS: atom_id res chain seq x y z
N MET A 1 12.85 0.34 35.75
CA MET A 1 13.25 0.78 34.42
C MET A 1 13.64 -0.48 33.65
N LYS A 2 12.80 -0.97 32.73
CA LYS A 2 13.16 -2.11 31.86
C LYS A 2 14.21 -1.60 30.87
N ASP A 3 15.24 -2.38 30.69
CA ASP A 3 16.41 -2.11 29.86
C ASP A 3 15.98 -1.73 28.43
N ILE A 4 16.08 -0.45 28.07
CA ILE A 4 15.71 0.12 26.77
C ILE A 4 16.86 -0.07 25.77
N SER A 5 18.03 -0.53 26.24
CA SER A 5 19.29 -0.52 25.49
C SER A 5 19.37 -1.48 24.29
N HIS A 6 18.33 -2.33 24.04
CA HIS A 6 18.35 -3.33 22.97
C HIS A 6 17.07 -3.39 22.12
N ARG A 7 16.18 -2.37 22.19
CA ARG A 7 14.97 -2.35 21.37
C ARG A 7 15.17 -1.52 20.11
N GLU A 8 14.84 -2.12 18.98
CA GLU A 8 14.78 -1.41 17.72
C GLU A 8 13.67 -0.34 17.77
N VAL A 9 13.92 0.79 17.12
CA VAL A 9 12.97 1.90 17.00
C VAL A 9 12.82 2.27 15.53
N TYR A 10 11.57 2.39 15.12
CA TYR A 10 11.19 2.75 13.74
C TYR A 10 10.27 3.97 13.74
N ALA A 11 10.39 4.78 12.70
CA ALA A 11 9.35 5.73 12.33
C ALA A 11 8.72 5.37 10.99
N LEU A 12 7.48 5.78 10.80
CA LEU A 12 6.84 5.89 9.50
C LEU A 12 6.54 7.34 9.22
N VAL A 13 7.08 7.88 8.13
CA VAL A 13 6.72 9.18 7.56
C VAL A 13 5.78 8.95 6.39
N ASP A 14 4.62 9.61 6.39
CA ASP A 14 3.56 9.40 5.38
C ASP A 14 2.99 10.75 4.95
N ILE A 15 2.97 11.01 3.65
CA ILE A 15 2.41 12.23 3.06
C ILE A 15 0.88 12.17 3.13
N ASN A 16 0.27 13.12 3.82
CA ASN A 16 -1.18 13.17 3.97
C ASN A 16 -1.88 13.38 2.62
N ASN A 17 -2.80 12.48 2.26
CA ASN A 17 -3.58 12.58 1.02
C ASN A 17 -2.71 12.85 -0.22
N CYS A 18 -1.61 12.14 -0.37
CA CYS A 18 -0.47 12.45 -1.23
C CYS A 18 -0.84 13.08 -2.58
N TYR A 19 -1.66 12.42 -3.41
CA TYR A 19 -1.98 12.94 -4.74
C TYR A 19 -2.80 14.22 -4.70
N VAL A 20 -3.77 14.33 -3.78
CA VAL A 20 -4.51 15.58 -3.58
C VAL A 20 -3.58 16.69 -3.10
N SER A 21 -2.64 16.39 -2.20
CA SER A 21 -1.66 17.38 -1.72
C SER A 21 -0.74 17.86 -2.84
N CYS A 22 -0.34 16.96 -3.75
CA CYS A 22 0.39 17.36 -4.95
C CYS A 22 -0.43 18.29 -5.86
N GLU A 23 -1.71 17.99 -6.10
CA GLU A 23 -2.58 18.86 -6.91
C GLU A 23 -2.79 20.23 -6.25
N ARG A 24 -2.99 20.28 -4.93
CA ARG A 24 -3.13 21.52 -4.16
C ARG A 24 -1.89 22.40 -4.21
N LEU A 25 -0.71 21.80 -4.23
CA LEU A 25 0.56 22.53 -4.31
C LEU A 25 0.64 23.40 -5.58
N PHE A 26 0.17 22.87 -6.71
CA PHE A 26 0.20 23.58 -8.01
C PHE A 26 -1.11 24.30 -8.31
N ASN A 27 -2.17 24.05 -7.56
CA ASN A 27 -3.44 24.76 -7.65
C ASN A 27 -4.00 25.10 -6.25
N PRO A 28 -3.53 26.19 -5.61
CA PRO A 28 -3.99 26.59 -4.27
C PRO A 28 -5.50 26.86 -4.16
N LYS A 29 -6.20 27.06 -5.29
CA LYS A 29 -7.67 27.21 -5.32
C LYS A 29 -8.41 25.94 -4.85
N LEU A 30 -7.71 24.82 -4.73
CA LEU A 30 -8.23 23.55 -4.21
C LEU A 30 -8.12 23.43 -2.69
N ASN A 31 -7.46 24.36 -2.02
CA ASN A 31 -7.44 24.39 -0.55
C ASN A 31 -8.86 24.52 -0.01
N ASP A 32 -9.11 23.81 1.08
CA ASP A 32 -10.42 23.78 1.77
C ASP A 32 -11.60 23.30 0.90
N LYS A 33 -11.32 22.68 -0.26
CA LYS A 33 -12.34 22.06 -1.11
C LYS A 33 -12.29 20.54 -1.02
N ALA A 34 -13.45 19.93 -1.20
CA ALA A 34 -13.51 18.49 -1.41
C ALA A 34 -12.89 18.13 -2.76
N VAL A 35 -11.76 17.41 -2.73
CA VAL A 35 -10.99 17.01 -3.92
C VAL A 35 -10.79 15.51 -3.91
N VAL A 36 -10.95 14.89 -5.07
CA VAL A 36 -10.58 13.48 -5.30
C VAL A 36 -9.66 13.37 -6.51
N VAL A 37 -8.73 12.43 -6.44
CA VAL A 37 -7.92 12.01 -7.59
C VAL A 37 -8.32 10.60 -7.97
N LEU A 38 -8.54 10.37 -9.26
CA LEU A 38 -8.98 9.11 -9.82
C LEU A 38 -7.78 8.27 -10.30
N SER A 39 -7.97 6.96 -10.33
CA SER A 39 -6.98 6.02 -10.88
C SER A 39 -6.87 6.16 -12.40
N ASN A 40 -5.95 5.41 -13.01
CA ASN A 40 -5.86 5.31 -14.47
C ASN A 40 -7.23 5.05 -15.10
N ASN A 41 -7.53 5.78 -16.20
CA ASN A 41 -8.81 5.77 -16.92
C ASN A 41 -10.00 6.18 -16.04
N ASP A 42 -9.76 7.00 -15.02
CA ASP A 42 -10.76 7.56 -14.12
C ASP A 42 -11.70 6.51 -13.47
N GLY A 43 -11.14 5.31 -13.25
CA GLY A 43 -11.95 4.17 -12.81
C GLY A 43 -12.40 4.23 -11.36
N CYS A 44 -11.51 4.58 -10.43
CA CYS A 44 -11.76 4.56 -8.99
C CYS A 44 -11.08 5.71 -8.28
N VAL A 45 -11.61 6.12 -7.13
CA VAL A 45 -10.98 7.13 -6.26
C VAL A 45 -9.74 6.55 -5.59
N VAL A 46 -8.56 7.13 -5.81
CA VAL A 46 -7.27 6.69 -5.26
C VAL A 46 -6.63 7.69 -4.31
N SER A 47 -7.12 8.94 -4.24
CA SER A 47 -6.75 9.90 -3.22
C SER A 47 -7.93 10.83 -2.94
N ARG A 48 -8.04 11.31 -1.70
CA ARG A 48 -9.18 12.13 -1.22
C ARG A 48 -8.68 13.16 -0.23
N SER A 49 -9.17 14.38 -0.35
CA SER A 49 -8.99 15.40 0.68
C SER A 49 -9.78 15.06 1.96
N GLU A 50 -9.49 15.73 3.07
CA GLU A 50 -10.26 15.55 4.31
C GLU A 50 -11.72 15.94 4.12
N GLU A 51 -11.98 17.00 3.37
CA GLU A 51 -13.33 17.47 3.03
C GLU A 51 -14.11 16.40 2.22
N ALA A 52 -13.42 15.72 1.28
CA ALA A 52 -14.04 14.63 0.52
C ALA A 52 -14.30 13.38 1.40
N LYS A 53 -13.45 13.12 2.40
CA LYS A 53 -13.69 12.06 3.39
C LYS A 53 -14.90 12.37 4.27
N LEU A 54 -15.09 13.64 4.68
CA LEU A 54 -16.26 14.09 5.45
C LEU A 54 -17.57 13.95 4.67
N LEU A 55 -17.54 14.07 3.34
CA LEU A 55 -18.67 13.75 2.46
C LEU A 55 -18.94 12.24 2.30
N GLY A 56 -18.19 11.38 3.01
CA GLY A 56 -18.37 9.93 2.99
C GLY A 56 -17.78 9.21 1.76
N ILE A 57 -17.01 9.89 0.91
CA ILE A 57 -16.38 9.27 -0.25
C ILE A 57 -15.34 8.24 0.23
N LYS A 58 -15.47 6.99 -0.19
CA LYS A 58 -14.60 5.88 0.23
C LYS A 58 -13.42 5.69 -0.73
N MET A 59 -12.28 5.23 -0.21
CA MET A 59 -11.13 4.83 -1.01
C MET A 59 -11.50 3.63 -1.90
N GLY A 60 -11.06 3.67 -3.17
CA GLY A 60 -11.28 2.58 -4.11
C GLY A 60 -12.71 2.49 -4.65
N VAL A 61 -13.61 3.40 -4.27
CA VAL A 61 -14.97 3.41 -4.83
C VAL A 61 -14.90 3.69 -6.35
N PRO A 62 -15.62 2.92 -7.19
CA PRO A 62 -15.70 3.19 -8.61
C PRO A 62 -16.35 4.55 -8.87
N TRP A 63 -15.67 5.40 -9.66
CA TRP A 63 -16.11 6.78 -9.86
C TRP A 63 -17.52 6.88 -10.41
N PHE A 64 -17.86 6.06 -11.41
CA PHE A 64 -19.19 6.06 -12.04
C PHE A 64 -20.36 5.82 -11.06
N GLN A 65 -20.08 5.21 -9.89
CA GLN A 65 -21.12 4.96 -8.88
C GLN A 65 -21.47 6.20 -8.04
N ILE A 66 -20.55 7.15 -7.92
CA ILE A 66 -20.69 8.30 -7.04
C ILE A 66 -20.59 9.64 -7.79
N GLU A 67 -20.30 9.63 -9.08
CA GLU A 67 -20.01 10.82 -9.89
C GLU A 67 -21.08 11.88 -9.79
N LYS A 68 -22.35 11.51 -10.00
CA LYS A 68 -23.48 12.44 -9.97
C LYS A 68 -23.59 13.15 -8.62
N ASP A 69 -23.58 12.38 -7.53
CA ASP A 69 -23.77 12.91 -6.18
C ASP A 69 -22.55 13.73 -5.73
N ALA A 70 -21.35 13.26 -6.08
CA ALA A 70 -20.10 13.96 -5.79
C ALA A 70 -20.01 15.32 -6.50
N LEU A 71 -20.37 15.38 -7.80
CA LEU A 71 -20.38 16.65 -8.55
C LEU A 71 -21.45 17.61 -8.03
N GLN A 72 -22.63 17.13 -7.65
CA GLN A 72 -23.66 17.94 -7.02
C GLN A 72 -23.22 18.51 -5.65
N ALA A 73 -22.39 17.75 -4.91
CA ALA A 73 -21.79 18.20 -3.66
C ALA A 73 -20.57 19.14 -3.85
N GLY A 74 -20.23 19.52 -5.09
CA GLY A 74 -19.15 20.44 -5.40
C GLY A 74 -17.75 19.83 -5.34
N VAL A 75 -17.62 18.49 -5.36
CA VAL A 75 -16.34 17.79 -5.35
C VAL A 75 -15.54 18.10 -6.61
N GLN A 76 -14.29 18.53 -6.42
CA GLN A 76 -13.35 18.73 -7.50
C GLN A 76 -12.68 17.40 -7.86
N VAL A 77 -12.66 17.07 -9.14
CA VAL A 77 -12.20 15.76 -9.64
C VAL A 77 -10.98 15.94 -10.53
N TYR A 78 -9.95 15.14 -10.28
CA TYR A 78 -8.71 15.13 -11.05
C TYR A 78 -8.39 13.73 -11.53
N SER A 79 -7.99 13.61 -12.78
CA SER A 79 -7.32 12.40 -13.28
C SER A 79 -5.92 12.30 -12.68
N SER A 80 -5.41 11.08 -12.52
CA SER A 80 -4.08 10.87 -11.95
C SER A 80 -2.96 11.42 -12.85
N ASN A 81 -2.08 12.24 -12.26
CA ASN A 81 -0.83 12.71 -12.85
C ASN A 81 0.36 11.97 -12.21
N TYR A 82 0.54 10.69 -12.56
CA TYR A 82 1.59 9.88 -11.93
C TYR A 82 3.01 10.39 -12.17
N THR A 83 3.26 11.14 -13.24
CA THR A 83 4.54 11.80 -13.49
C THR A 83 4.83 12.85 -12.43
N LEU A 84 3.85 13.71 -12.13
CA LEU A 84 3.94 14.69 -11.06
C LEU A 84 4.15 14.02 -9.70
N TYR A 85 3.32 13.01 -9.39
CA TYR A 85 3.38 12.34 -8.07
C TYR A 85 4.68 11.59 -7.86
N ALA A 86 5.24 10.97 -8.90
CA ALA A 86 6.55 10.31 -8.84
C ALA A 86 7.68 11.33 -8.62
N GLU A 87 7.64 12.50 -9.25
CA GLU A 87 8.63 13.56 -9.04
C GLU A 87 8.53 14.12 -7.61
N MET A 88 7.33 14.36 -7.08
CA MET A 88 7.14 14.82 -5.71
C MET A 88 7.60 13.77 -4.69
N SER A 89 7.34 12.50 -4.95
CA SER A 89 7.85 11.37 -4.18
C SER A 89 9.40 11.35 -4.18
N ARG A 90 10.03 11.49 -5.33
CA ARG A 90 11.50 11.56 -5.43
C ARG A 90 12.08 12.69 -4.57
N ARG A 91 11.45 13.86 -4.59
CA ARG A 91 11.86 15.00 -3.75
C ARG A 91 11.64 14.72 -2.26
N PHE A 92 10.52 14.06 -1.91
CA PHE A 92 10.23 13.64 -0.54
C PHE A 92 11.34 12.73 0.01
N PHE A 93 11.75 11.70 -0.72
CA PHE A 93 12.84 10.83 -0.30
C PHE A 93 14.20 11.57 -0.29
N ALA A 94 14.46 12.48 -1.22
CA ALA A 94 15.67 13.29 -1.22
C ALA A 94 15.77 14.16 0.06
N VAL A 95 14.66 14.78 0.48
CA VAL A 95 14.65 15.57 1.72
C VAL A 95 14.85 14.67 2.95
N LEU A 96 14.30 13.47 2.99
CA LEU A 96 14.54 12.53 4.08
C LEU A 96 16.03 12.13 4.16
N GLY A 97 16.70 11.98 3.01
CA GLY A 97 18.13 11.69 2.91
C GLY A 97 19.04 12.80 3.46
N GLU A 98 18.53 14.03 3.64
CA GLU A 98 19.28 15.12 4.33
C GLU A 98 19.28 14.95 5.87
N PHE A 99 18.41 14.10 6.40
CA PHE A 99 18.23 13.88 7.83
C PHE A 99 18.72 12.51 8.30
N PHE A 100 18.69 11.51 7.44
CA PHE A 100 18.95 10.11 7.78
C PHE A 100 19.88 9.46 6.77
N SER A 101 20.65 8.47 7.23
CA SER A 101 21.47 7.65 6.33
C SER A 101 20.59 6.89 5.33
N PRO A 102 21.04 6.72 4.08
CA PRO A 102 20.32 5.89 3.10
C PRO A 102 20.04 4.47 3.61
N ASP A 103 20.93 3.87 4.40
CA ASP A 103 20.79 2.52 4.96
C ASP A 103 19.68 2.44 6.03
N ASP A 104 19.30 3.58 6.61
CA ASP A 104 18.22 3.68 7.60
C ASP A 104 16.86 4.01 6.98
N LEU A 105 16.79 4.17 5.65
CA LEU A 105 15.57 4.55 4.92
C LEU A 105 15.04 3.39 4.08
N GLU A 106 13.75 3.10 4.22
CA GLU A 106 13.04 2.18 3.32
C GLU A 106 11.89 2.91 2.62
N ALA A 107 11.99 3.05 1.31
CA ALA A 107 10.91 3.53 0.46
C ALA A 107 9.81 2.47 0.38
N TYR A 108 8.86 2.48 1.32
CA TYR A 108 7.80 1.50 1.41
C TYR A 108 6.73 1.70 0.33
N SER A 109 6.38 2.94 0.03
CA SER A 109 5.46 3.29 -1.06
C SER A 109 5.88 4.62 -1.71
N ILE A 110 5.04 5.15 -2.61
CA ILE A 110 5.26 6.47 -3.24
C ILE A 110 5.19 7.63 -2.25
N ASP A 111 4.54 7.43 -1.10
CA ASP A 111 4.22 8.44 -0.09
C ASP A 111 4.56 8.02 1.34
N GLU A 112 5.10 6.82 1.54
CA GLU A 112 5.47 6.28 2.85
C GLU A 112 6.93 5.86 2.89
N CYS A 113 7.63 6.28 3.96
CA CYS A 113 9.01 5.89 4.23
C CYS A 113 9.12 5.34 5.66
N PHE A 114 9.63 4.12 5.82
CA PHE A 114 10.09 3.66 7.13
C PHE A 114 11.51 4.15 7.37
N ILE A 115 11.78 4.52 8.62
CA ILE A 115 13.08 5.00 9.08
C ILE A 115 13.50 4.17 10.28
N HIS A 116 14.71 3.64 10.26
CA HIS A 116 15.33 3.00 11.41
C HIS A 116 15.96 4.07 12.32
N LEU A 117 15.35 4.31 13.47
CA LEU A 117 15.74 5.40 14.37
C LEU A 117 16.71 4.98 15.47
N THR A 118 16.94 3.69 15.66
CA THR A 118 17.81 3.16 16.74
C THR A 118 19.18 3.84 16.78
N PRO A 119 19.88 4.09 15.66
CA PRO A 119 21.19 4.75 15.68
C PRO A 119 21.19 6.19 16.21
N TYR A 120 20.02 6.84 16.19
CA TYR A 120 19.88 8.28 16.51
C TYR A 120 19.47 8.55 17.97
N LEU A 121 19.00 7.51 18.70
CA LEU A 121 18.38 7.66 20.04
C LEU A 121 19.30 8.30 21.10
N GLN A 122 20.61 8.11 20.99
CA GLN A 122 21.56 8.63 21.97
C GLN A 122 21.93 10.10 21.73
N SER A 123 21.69 10.61 20.51
CA SER A 123 22.22 11.90 20.06
C SER A 123 21.16 13.00 20.00
N ILE A 124 19.86 12.63 19.93
CA ILE A 124 18.79 13.60 19.68
C ILE A 124 17.50 13.21 20.44
N ASP A 125 16.68 14.21 20.78
CA ASP A 125 15.27 13.97 21.10
C ASP A 125 14.52 13.62 19.81
N ILE A 126 14.05 12.38 19.75
CA ILE A 126 13.43 11.82 18.55
C ILE A 126 12.12 12.53 18.20
N SER A 127 11.31 12.94 19.19
CA SER A 127 10.06 13.64 18.94
C SER A 127 10.29 15.02 18.31
N ASP A 128 11.24 15.75 18.87
CA ASP A 128 11.63 17.08 18.35
C ASP A 128 12.28 16.97 16.97
N TYR A 129 13.11 15.96 16.77
CA TYR A 129 13.76 15.74 15.47
C TYR A 129 12.75 15.38 14.39
N CYS A 130 11.78 14.48 14.69
CA CYS A 130 10.70 14.15 13.77
C CYS A 130 9.80 15.36 13.48
N ASN A 131 9.54 16.22 14.45
CA ASN A 131 8.86 17.50 14.21
C ASN A 131 9.65 18.42 13.27
N LYS A 132 10.98 18.50 13.42
CA LYS A 132 11.86 19.26 12.51
C LYS A 132 11.79 18.68 11.09
N VAL A 133 11.89 17.36 10.92
CA VAL A 133 11.74 16.67 9.61
C VAL A 133 10.40 17.02 8.97
N ARG A 134 9.30 16.84 9.72
CA ARG A 134 7.95 17.16 9.26
C ARG A 134 7.79 18.62 8.80
N ASN A 135 8.30 19.55 9.60
CA ASN A 135 8.23 20.97 9.29
C ASN A 135 9.11 21.34 8.08
N THR A 136 10.24 20.67 7.90
CA THR A 136 11.10 20.87 6.72
C THR A 136 10.44 20.35 5.46
N LEU A 137 9.83 19.17 5.48
CA LEU A 137 9.05 18.62 4.36
C LEU A 137 7.92 19.60 3.96
N LEU A 138 7.19 20.13 4.93
CA LEU A 138 6.16 21.12 4.67
C LEU A 138 6.72 22.40 4.08
N LYS A 139 7.82 22.94 4.66
CA LYS A 139 8.43 24.20 4.21
C LYS A 139 9.07 24.10 2.83
N TRP A 140 9.78 23.01 2.54
CA TRP A 140 10.55 22.88 1.30
C TRP A 140 9.71 22.35 0.14
N LEU A 141 8.76 21.44 0.42
CA LEU A 141 7.97 20.76 -0.59
C LEU A 141 6.50 21.15 -0.61
N GLY A 142 6.01 21.85 0.41
CA GLY A 142 4.58 22.13 0.57
C GLY A 142 3.74 20.87 0.85
N LEU A 143 4.36 19.75 1.19
CA LEU A 143 3.68 18.48 1.42
C LEU A 143 3.44 18.27 2.92
N PRO A 144 2.18 18.27 3.39
CA PRO A 144 1.88 17.93 4.77
C PRO A 144 2.10 16.42 4.99
N CYS A 145 2.79 16.06 6.07
CA CYS A 145 2.98 14.67 6.44
C CYS A 145 2.72 14.43 7.92
N CYS A 146 2.52 13.17 8.28
CA CYS A 146 2.46 12.71 9.66
C CYS A 146 3.53 11.67 9.91
N ILE A 147 3.99 11.59 11.18
CA ILE A 147 5.05 10.68 11.60
C ILE A 147 4.55 9.87 12.79
N GLY A 148 4.64 8.55 12.68
CA GLY A 148 4.40 7.63 13.78
C GLY A 148 5.68 6.94 14.18
N ILE A 149 5.95 6.82 15.49
CA ILE A 149 7.17 6.23 16.04
C ILE A 149 6.80 5.07 16.97
N GLY A 150 7.52 3.96 16.89
CA GLY A 150 7.30 2.80 17.72
C GLY A 150 8.48 1.82 17.73
N TYR A 151 8.41 0.79 18.55
CA TYR A 151 9.45 -0.25 18.67
C TYR A 151 9.41 -1.28 17.53
N SER A 152 8.48 -1.15 16.61
CA SER A 152 8.34 -1.99 15.42
C SER A 152 7.71 -1.22 14.28
N LYS A 153 7.83 -1.73 13.06
CA LYS A 153 7.18 -1.12 11.89
C LYS A 153 5.65 -1.08 12.03
N THR A 154 5.04 -2.13 12.61
CA THR A 154 3.59 -2.18 12.84
C THR A 154 3.16 -1.14 13.87
N GLN A 155 3.92 -0.97 14.95
CA GLN A 155 3.66 0.11 15.92
C GLN A 155 3.84 1.50 15.29
N ALA A 156 4.91 1.73 14.51
CA ALA A 156 5.14 3.00 13.83
C ALA A 156 3.97 3.34 12.88
N LYS A 157 3.44 2.35 12.16
CA LYS A 157 2.29 2.55 11.27
C LYS A 157 1.00 2.83 12.04
N LEU A 158 0.76 2.17 13.16
CA LEU A 158 -0.39 2.45 14.04
C LEU A 158 -0.26 3.83 14.71
N ALA A 159 0.93 4.21 15.18
CA ALA A 159 1.19 5.55 15.71
C ALA A 159 0.97 6.64 14.65
N ASN A 160 1.35 6.40 13.38
CA ASN A 160 1.07 7.30 12.27
C ASN A 160 -0.44 7.49 12.03
N HIS A 161 -1.22 6.41 12.16
CA HIS A 161 -2.68 6.50 12.10
C HIS A 161 -3.24 7.46 13.18
N TYR A 162 -2.72 7.41 14.41
CA TYR A 162 -3.13 8.35 15.47
C TYR A 162 -2.61 9.77 15.23
N ALA A 163 -1.39 9.92 14.73
CA ALA A 163 -0.84 11.21 14.36
C ALA A 163 -1.70 11.95 13.32
N LYS A 164 -2.37 11.21 12.42
CA LYS A 164 -3.30 11.76 11.42
C LYS A 164 -4.67 12.12 11.99
N LYS A 165 -5.17 11.33 12.95
CA LYS A 165 -6.55 11.47 13.45
C LYS A 165 -6.68 12.36 14.67
N ILE A 166 -5.69 12.39 15.53
CA ILE A 166 -5.76 13.05 16.84
C ILE A 166 -4.98 14.35 16.79
N LYS A 167 -5.69 15.49 16.79
CA LYS A 167 -5.10 16.83 16.65
C LYS A 167 -4.07 17.17 17.72
N SER A 168 -4.21 16.64 18.95
CA SER A 168 -3.28 16.89 20.05
C SER A 168 -1.86 16.39 19.76
N PHE A 169 -1.68 15.35 18.92
CA PHE A 169 -0.38 14.89 18.49
C PHE A 169 0.31 15.81 17.47
N LYS A 170 -0.39 16.80 16.93
CA LYS A 170 0.17 17.77 15.97
C LYS A 170 0.92 17.16 14.79
N GLY A 171 0.51 15.93 14.39
CA GLY A 171 1.11 15.19 13.28
C GLY A 171 2.31 14.32 13.62
N VAL A 172 2.72 14.22 14.91
CA VAL A 172 3.75 13.28 15.38
C VAL A 172 3.23 12.51 16.58
N CYS A 173 3.15 11.19 16.48
CA CYS A 173 2.76 10.31 17.60
C CYS A 173 3.93 9.37 17.93
N ASN A 174 4.40 9.41 19.17
CA ASN A 174 5.55 8.64 19.64
C ASN A 174 5.13 7.64 20.73
N PHE A 175 4.99 6.37 20.37
CA PHE A 175 4.65 5.29 21.31
C PHE A 175 5.72 5.01 22.35
N ILE A 176 6.96 5.47 22.13
CA ILE A 176 8.06 5.24 23.07
C ILE A 176 7.89 6.12 24.31
N THR A 177 7.40 7.34 24.11
CA THR A 177 7.21 8.34 25.18
C THR A 177 5.75 8.51 25.60
N LEU A 178 4.81 7.92 24.86
CA LEU A 178 3.39 7.97 25.20
C LEU A 178 3.12 7.15 26.47
N ASP A 179 2.27 7.68 27.35
CA ASP A 179 1.80 6.94 28.53
C ASP A 179 1.17 5.61 28.10
N PRO A 180 1.59 4.47 28.69
CA PRO A 180 1.07 3.16 28.34
C PRO A 180 -0.46 3.05 28.47
N LEU A 181 -1.07 3.69 29.45
CA LEU A 181 -2.53 3.67 29.65
C LEU A 181 -3.24 4.42 28.50
N ILE A 182 -2.67 5.54 28.06
CA ILE A 182 -3.20 6.27 26.91
C ILE A 182 -3.05 5.44 25.63
N MET A 183 -1.91 4.75 25.46
CA MET A 183 -1.70 3.87 24.32
C MET A 183 -2.71 2.71 24.29
N GLU A 184 -2.94 2.05 25.43
CA GLU A 184 -3.92 0.97 25.56
C GLU A 184 -5.34 1.46 25.27
N ASP A 185 -5.75 2.60 25.79
CA ASP A 185 -7.06 3.20 25.53
C ASP A 185 -7.25 3.48 24.03
N LEU A 186 -6.26 4.08 23.39
CA LEU A 186 -6.28 4.32 21.95
C LEU A 186 -6.40 3.01 21.14
N MET A 187 -5.66 1.98 21.53
CA MET A 187 -5.71 0.68 20.87
C MET A 187 -7.03 -0.04 21.10
N GLN A 188 -7.66 0.12 22.28
CA GLN A 188 -8.98 -0.41 22.60
C GLN A 188 -10.09 0.25 21.76
N GLN A 189 -9.99 1.54 21.50
CA GLN A 189 -10.96 2.28 20.69
C GLN A 189 -10.74 2.09 19.17
N THR A 190 -9.64 1.48 18.76
CA THR A 190 -9.27 1.34 17.34
C THR A 190 -9.59 -0.06 16.83
N SER A 191 -10.39 -0.12 15.77
CA SER A 191 -10.73 -1.39 15.13
C SER A 191 -9.50 -2.13 14.63
N VAL A 192 -9.48 -3.44 14.76
CA VAL A 192 -8.40 -4.33 14.28
C VAL A 192 -8.11 -4.20 12.78
N LYS A 193 -9.06 -3.70 11.99
CA LYS A 193 -8.88 -3.42 10.54
C LYS A 193 -7.81 -2.36 10.24
N GLU A 194 -7.47 -1.52 11.23
CA GLU A 194 -6.46 -0.47 11.08
C GLU A 194 -5.04 -1.00 11.30
N VAL A 195 -4.90 -2.24 11.78
CA VAL A 195 -3.60 -2.91 11.92
C VAL A 195 -3.06 -3.28 10.54
N TRP A 196 -1.80 -2.97 10.31
CA TRP A 196 -1.10 -3.26 9.07
C TRP A 196 -1.18 -4.75 8.70
N GLY A 197 -1.61 -5.04 7.47
CA GLY A 197 -1.80 -6.40 6.96
C GLY A 197 -3.16 -7.04 7.27
N ILE A 198 -4.03 -6.40 8.06
CA ILE A 198 -5.36 -6.91 8.39
C ILE A 198 -6.39 -6.40 7.38
N GLY A 199 -6.64 -7.17 6.34
CA GLY A 199 -7.66 -6.88 5.33
C GLY A 199 -9.06 -7.40 5.71
N TYR A 200 -10.06 -7.02 4.92
CA TYR A 200 -11.48 -7.33 5.16
C TYR A 200 -11.77 -8.82 5.47
N GLN A 201 -11.11 -9.75 4.79
CA GLN A 201 -11.31 -11.18 5.04
C GLN A 201 -10.75 -11.61 6.39
N LEU A 202 -9.58 -11.08 6.78
CA LEU A 202 -9.00 -11.35 8.08
C LEU A 202 -9.82 -10.74 9.22
N VAL A 203 -10.39 -9.55 9.03
CA VAL A 203 -11.30 -8.95 10.02
C VAL A 203 -12.47 -9.87 10.31
N LYS A 204 -13.13 -10.42 9.28
CA LYS A 204 -14.25 -11.36 9.47
C LYS A 204 -13.85 -12.62 10.22
N GLN A 205 -12.67 -13.16 9.93
CA GLN A 205 -12.16 -14.33 10.62
C GLN A 205 -11.77 -14.01 12.07
N LEU A 206 -11.11 -12.86 12.32
CA LEU A 206 -10.74 -12.42 13.66
C LEU A 206 -11.95 -12.22 14.58
N GLN A 207 -13.06 -11.74 14.04
CA GLN A 207 -14.31 -11.59 14.79
C GLN A 207 -14.86 -12.94 15.34
N SER A 208 -14.63 -14.06 14.65
CA SER A 208 -14.99 -15.38 15.18
C SER A 208 -14.09 -15.87 16.32
N TYR A 209 -13.00 -15.14 16.59
CA TYR A 209 -12.09 -15.34 17.72
C TYR A 209 -12.23 -14.21 18.77
N GLU A 210 -13.32 -13.44 18.71
CA GLU A 210 -13.61 -12.31 19.59
C GLU A 210 -12.55 -11.19 19.57
N VAL A 211 -11.82 -11.04 18.44
CA VAL A 211 -10.82 -10.00 18.23
C VAL A 211 -11.42 -8.90 17.37
N TYR A 212 -11.75 -7.76 17.96
CA TYR A 212 -12.40 -6.61 17.34
C TYR A 212 -11.49 -5.38 17.25
N THR A 213 -10.63 -5.20 18.25
CA THR A 213 -9.77 -4.02 18.41
C THR A 213 -8.30 -4.33 18.23
N CYS A 214 -7.48 -3.28 18.10
CA CYS A 214 -6.03 -3.41 18.08
C CYS A 214 -5.50 -4.01 19.40
N LEU A 215 -6.14 -3.65 20.53
CA LEU A 215 -5.76 -4.16 21.85
C LEU A 215 -6.08 -5.65 21.99
N ASP A 216 -7.27 -6.08 21.54
CA ASP A 216 -7.63 -7.52 21.57
C ASP A 216 -6.60 -8.36 20.80
N LEU A 217 -6.18 -7.88 19.61
CA LEU A 217 -5.17 -8.57 18.81
C LEU A 217 -3.81 -8.61 19.52
N THR A 218 -3.43 -7.54 20.20
CA THR A 218 -2.17 -7.47 20.94
C THR A 218 -2.10 -8.51 22.07
N PHE A 219 -3.21 -8.75 22.75
CA PHE A 219 -3.30 -9.73 23.83
C PHE A 219 -3.69 -11.14 23.38
N ALA A 220 -4.00 -11.33 22.08
CA ALA A 220 -4.34 -12.63 21.56
C ALA A 220 -3.19 -13.65 21.74
N ASN A 221 -3.55 -14.93 21.94
CA ASN A 221 -2.57 -16.00 22.09
C ASN A 221 -1.85 -16.27 20.77
N GLU A 222 -0.55 -15.97 20.70
CA GLU A 222 0.27 -16.06 19.49
C GLU A 222 0.28 -17.46 18.87
N HIS A 223 0.42 -18.48 19.69
CA HIS A 223 0.46 -19.86 19.20
C HIS A 223 -0.89 -20.30 18.61
N HIS A 224 -1.97 -19.94 19.25
CA HIS A 224 -3.31 -20.20 18.74
C HIS A 224 -3.56 -19.47 17.43
N MET A 225 -3.21 -18.18 17.37
CA MET A 225 -3.36 -17.36 16.16
C MET A 225 -2.44 -17.82 15.01
N ALA A 226 -1.24 -18.31 15.31
CA ALA A 226 -0.37 -18.90 14.28
C ALA A 226 -0.98 -20.14 13.64
N LYS A 227 -1.63 -21.01 14.43
CA LYS A 227 -2.32 -22.20 13.92
C LYS A 227 -3.58 -21.87 13.14
N ALA A 228 -4.38 -20.92 13.64
CA ALA A 228 -5.67 -20.56 13.05
C ALA A 228 -5.51 -19.77 11.75
N PHE A 229 -4.48 -18.94 11.64
CA PHE A 229 -4.25 -18.04 10.51
C PHE A 229 -2.92 -18.32 9.80
N SER A 230 -1.81 -17.89 10.40
CA SER A 230 -0.47 -18.11 9.85
C SER A 230 0.61 -17.59 10.80
N VAL A 231 1.87 -17.93 10.52
CA VAL A 231 3.04 -17.34 11.20
C VAL A 231 3.10 -15.81 11.06
N VAL A 232 2.56 -15.25 9.97
CA VAL A 232 2.50 -13.80 9.77
C VAL A 232 1.62 -13.13 10.81
N MET A 233 0.48 -13.72 11.17
CA MET A 233 -0.40 -13.22 12.24
C MET A 233 0.34 -13.20 13.59
N ALA A 234 1.07 -14.25 13.93
CA ALA A 234 1.86 -14.28 15.16
C ALA A 234 2.95 -13.17 15.17
N ARG A 235 3.61 -12.93 14.03
CA ARG A 235 4.55 -11.82 13.88
C ARG A 235 3.86 -10.46 14.07
N THR A 236 2.68 -10.26 13.49
CA THR A 236 1.89 -9.03 13.67
C THR A 236 1.57 -8.79 15.15
N ILE A 237 1.22 -9.83 15.90
CA ILE A 237 0.97 -9.73 17.36
C ILE A 237 2.25 -9.31 18.10
N ARG A 238 3.41 -9.91 17.78
CA ARG A 238 4.71 -9.52 18.37
C ARG A 238 5.07 -8.07 18.02
N GLU A 239 4.87 -7.69 16.78
CA GLU A 239 5.09 -6.31 16.33
C GLU A 239 4.23 -5.31 17.12
N LEU A 240 2.94 -5.62 17.37
CA LEU A 240 2.06 -4.78 18.19
C LEU A 240 2.55 -4.70 19.66
N LYS A 241 3.18 -5.77 20.19
CA LYS A 241 3.84 -5.78 21.52
C LYS A 241 5.18 -5.02 21.54
N GLY A 242 5.63 -4.49 20.41
CA GLY A 242 6.91 -3.79 20.28
C GLY A 242 8.11 -4.71 20.14
N GLN A 243 7.93 -5.94 19.67
CA GLN A 243 9.01 -6.85 19.30
C GLN A 243 9.19 -6.77 17.78
N SER A 244 10.27 -6.15 17.31
CA SER A 244 10.56 -6.05 15.89
C SER A 244 10.79 -7.42 15.27
N CYS A 245 9.93 -7.78 14.30
CA CYS A 245 10.00 -9.02 13.51
C CYS A 245 10.20 -8.76 12.02
N ILE A 246 10.06 -7.51 11.60
CA ILE A 246 10.13 -7.05 10.22
C ILE A 246 11.24 -6.01 10.13
N GLN A 247 12.37 -6.40 9.53
CA GLN A 247 13.49 -5.51 9.26
C GLN A 247 13.17 -4.56 8.10
N LEU A 248 14.02 -3.54 7.87
CA LEU A 248 13.95 -2.77 6.63
C LEU A 248 14.19 -3.70 5.45
N ASP A 249 13.42 -3.52 4.38
CA ASP A 249 13.63 -4.28 3.15
C ASP A 249 14.93 -3.82 2.49
N ASP A 250 15.77 -4.78 2.12
CA ASP A 250 16.96 -4.53 1.31
C ASP A 250 16.53 -4.27 -0.14
N PRO A 251 16.71 -3.04 -0.67
CA PRO A 251 16.34 -2.72 -2.04
C PRO A 251 17.13 -3.51 -3.09
N ALA A 252 18.25 -4.12 -2.70
CA ALA A 252 19.04 -4.98 -3.58
C ALA A 252 18.44 -6.38 -3.76
N ILE A 253 17.45 -6.78 -2.95
CA ILE A 253 16.80 -8.08 -3.12
C ILE A 253 15.82 -8.04 -4.30
N PRO A 254 16.09 -8.79 -5.37
CA PRO A 254 15.24 -8.78 -6.55
C PRO A 254 13.83 -9.31 -6.26
N THR A 255 12.82 -8.71 -6.90
CA THR A 255 11.45 -9.21 -6.80
C THR A 255 11.32 -10.60 -7.41
N LYS A 256 10.75 -11.55 -6.68
CA LYS A 256 10.56 -12.94 -7.14
C LYS A 256 9.48 -13.10 -8.21
N ARG A 257 8.64 -12.08 -8.40
CA ARG A 257 7.52 -12.12 -9.36
C ARG A 257 7.30 -10.76 -9.99
N ILE A 258 7.09 -10.76 -11.29
CA ILE A 258 6.69 -9.59 -12.07
C ILE A 258 5.29 -9.85 -12.59
N LEU A 259 4.34 -8.97 -12.28
CA LEU A 259 2.95 -9.09 -12.70
C LEU A 259 2.55 -7.88 -13.55
N ALA A 260 1.95 -8.13 -14.71
CA ALA A 260 1.25 -7.14 -15.50
C ALA A 260 -0.17 -7.62 -15.80
N SER A 261 -1.18 -6.89 -15.33
CA SER A 261 -2.59 -7.25 -15.55
C SER A 261 -3.46 -6.02 -15.72
N ARG A 262 -4.60 -6.18 -16.38
CA ARG A 262 -5.61 -5.13 -16.51
C ARG A 262 -7.01 -5.70 -16.69
N SER A 263 -7.99 -5.03 -16.10
CA SER A 263 -9.41 -5.26 -16.41
C SER A 263 -9.77 -4.57 -17.71
N PHE A 264 -10.64 -5.19 -18.49
CA PHE A 264 -11.19 -4.61 -19.72
C PHE A 264 -12.32 -3.64 -19.35
N ALA A 265 -12.53 -2.61 -20.18
CA ALA A 265 -13.65 -1.67 -20.02
C ALA A 265 -15.00 -2.39 -20.22
N GLN A 266 -15.05 -3.33 -21.15
CA GLN A 266 -16.17 -4.21 -21.42
C GLN A 266 -15.69 -5.66 -21.46
N ALA A 267 -16.58 -6.59 -21.17
CA ALA A 267 -16.25 -8.02 -21.27
C ALA A 267 -15.94 -8.40 -22.73
N LEU A 268 -14.88 -9.16 -22.95
CA LEU A 268 -14.39 -9.59 -24.26
C LEU A 268 -14.66 -11.07 -24.46
N SER A 269 -15.10 -11.44 -25.66
CA SER A 269 -15.32 -12.84 -26.07
C SER A 269 -14.41 -13.27 -27.22
N SER A 270 -13.73 -12.33 -27.95
CA SER A 270 -12.80 -12.67 -29.01
C SER A 270 -11.44 -13.06 -28.45
N ILE A 271 -10.97 -14.25 -28.83
CA ILE A 271 -9.66 -14.76 -28.45
C ILE A 271 -8.55 -13.89 -29.05
N GLU A 272 -8.74 -13.34 -30.24
CA GLU A 272 -7.75 -12.50 -30.93
C GLU A 272 -7.48 -11.22 -30.14
N ILE A 273 -8.54 -10.55 -29.66
CA ILE A 273 -8.41 -9.33 -28.85
C ILE A 273 -7.77 -9.65 -27.49
N ILE A 274 -8.14 -10.78 -26.88
CA ILE A 274 -7.56 -11.25 -25.62
C ILE A 274 -6.06 -11.56 -25.81
N LYS A 275 -5.65 -12.22 -26.90
CA LYS A 275 -4.26 -12.48 -27.25
C LYS A 275 -3.46 -11.19 -27.46
N GLN A 276 -4.02 -10.21 -28.13
CA GLN A 276 -3.38 -8.88 -28.31
C GLN A 276 -3.15 -8.20 -26.94
N ALA A 277 -4.16 -8.23 -26.06
CA ALA A 277 -4.02 -7.71 -24.71
C ALA A 277 -2.96 -8.46 -23.89
N LEU A 278 -2.87 -9.79 -24.03
CA LEU A 278 -1.84 -10.61 -23.38
C LEU A 278 -0.45 -10.19 -23.83
N ILE A 279 -0.22 -10.07 -25.14
CA ILE A 279 1.07 -9.62 -25.70
C ILE A 279 1.44 -8.24 -25.16
N PHE A 280 0.50 -7.31 -25.11
CA PHE A 280 0.74 -5.97 -24.58
C PHE A 280 1.21 -6.03 -23.10
N HIS A 281 0.55 -6.84 -22.25
CA HIS A 281 0.93 -6.98 -20.85
C HIS A 281 2.24 -7.76 -20.67
N LEU A 282 2.49 -8.77 -21.49
CA LEU A 282 3.75 -9.50 -21.50
C LEU A 282 4.93 -8.56 -21.82
N ASN A 283 4.79 -7.71 -22.83
CA ASN A 283 5.82 -6.70 -23.15
C ASN A 283 6.09 -5.75 -21.97
N ARG A 284 5.05 -5.36 -21.22
CA ARG A 284 5.22 -4.54 -20.00
C ARG A 284 5.95 -5.29 -18.88
N ALA A 285 5.63 -6.57 -18.69
CA ALA A 285 6.32 -7.43 -17.73
C ALA A 285 7.79 -7.63 -18.14
N HIS A 286 8.02 -7.91 -19.41
CA HIS A 286 9.36 -8.10 -19.98
C HIS A 286 10.25 -6.85 -19.81
N ARG A 287 9.73 -5.63 -20.07
CA ARG A 287 10.49 -4.40 -19.83
C ARG A 287 10.93 -4.25 -18.37
N ARG A 288 10.13 -4.72 -17.41
CA ARG A 288 10.52 -4.73 -15.99
C ARG A 288 11.55 -5.78 -15.69
N LEU A 289 11.44 -6.97 -16.30
CA LEU A 289 12.42 -8.04 -16.21
C LEU A 289 13.79 -7.55 -16.66
N MET A 290 13.86 -6.94 -17.85
CA MET A 290 15.09 -6.35 -18.40
C MET A 290 15.66 -5.25 -17.50
N LYS A 291 14.80 -4.36 -16.97
CA LYS A 291 15.25 -3.29 -16.06
C LYS A 291 15.84 -3.82 -14.74
N GLN A 292 15.41 -5.01 -14.32
CA GLN A 292 15.87 -5.66 -13.09
C GLN A 292 17.03 -6.64 -13.36
N GLU A 293 17.49 -6.74 -14.61
CA GLU A 293 18.57 -7.67 -15.03
C GLU A 293 18.31 -9.11 -14.58
N GLN A 294 17.03 -9.53 -14.64
CA GLN A 294 16.60 -10.86 -14.20
C GLN A 294 16.23 -11.76 -15.38
N LEU A 295 16.22 -13.07 -15.12
CA LEU A 295 15.75 -14.09 -16.05
C LEU A 295 14.44 -14.71 -15.52
N CYS A 296 13.52 -15.01 -16.43
CA CYS A 296 12.23 -15.62 -16.15
C CYS A 296 12.38 -17.17 -16.25
N ALA A 297 12.03 -17.88 -15.19
CA ALA A 297 12.01 -19.35 -15.17
C ALA A 297 10.59 -19.93 -15.34
N CYS A 298 9.55 -19.14 -15.16
CA CYS A 298 8.16 -19.59 -15.24
C CYS A 298 7.25 -18.46 -15.71
N VAL A 299 6.44 -18.73 -16.72
CA VAL A 299 5.39 -17.81 -17.21
C VAL A 299 4.05 -18.31 -16.70
N GLN A 300 3.26 -17.42 -16.10
CA GLN A 300 1.89 -17.70 -15.66
C GLN A 300 0.93 -16.74 -16.33
N VAL A 301 -0.11 -17.26 -16.97
CA VAL A 301 -1.24 -16.47 -17.52
C VAL A 301 -2.46 -16.64 -16.64
N MET A 302 -3.14 -15.52 -16.39
CA MET A 302 -4.38 -15.47 -15.62
C MET A 302 -5.48 -14.87 -16.48
N LEU A 303 -6.62 -15.55 -16.53
CA LEU A 303 -7.82 -15.09 -17.25
C LEU A 303 -9.01 -15.08 -16.31
N TYR A 304 -9.78 -13.99 -16.30
CA TYR A 304 -10.94 -13.83 -15.43
C TYR A 304 -12.21 -13.80 -16.26
N GLU A 305 -13.02 -14.86 -16.13
CA GLU A 305 -14.33 -14.99 -16.73
C GLU A 305 -15.35 -14.12 -15.99
N LYS A 306 -16.26 -13.46 -16.70
CA LYS A 306 -17.44 -12.82 -16.13
C LYS A 306 -18.45 -13.90 -15.72
N THR A 307 -19.02 -13.77 -14.53
CA THR A 307 -20.07 -14.67 -14.02
C THR A 307 -21.28 -13.88 -13.57
N ASP A 308 -22.47 -14.48 -13.65
CA ASP A 308 -23.74 -13.84 -13.28
C ASP A 308 -23.98 -13.83 -11.77
N LYS A 309 -23.24 -14.66 -11.01
CA LYS A 309 -23.34 -14.78 -9.55
C LYS A 309 -22.10 -14.20 -8.86
N PRO A 310 -22.23 -13.66 -7.64
CA PRO A 310 -21.07 -13.24 -6.86
C PRO A 310 -20.05 -14.38 -6.72
N PRO A 311 -18.76 -14.09 -6.85
CA PRO A 311 -18.12 -12.77 -6.92
C PRO A 311 -18.11 -12.10 -8.31
N TYR A 312 -19.02 -12.40 -9.21
CA TYR A 312 -19.18 -11.89 -10.58
C TYR A 312 -17.97 -12.09 -11.49
N LYS A 313 -17.01 -12.90 -11.05
CA LYS A 313 -15.80 -13.27 -11.80
C LYS A 313 -15.26 -14.60 -11.32
N LYS A 314 -14.75 -15.39 -12.26
CA LYS A 314 -14.02 -16.63 -11.99
C LYS A 314 -12.61 -16.49 -12.54
N ALA A 315 -11.62 -16.62 -11.68
CA ALA A 315 -10.21 -16.61 -12.07
C ALA A 315 -9.79 -18.03 -12.47
N THR A 316 -9.16 -18.14 -13.63
CA THR A 316 -8.44 -19.34 -14.07
C THR A 316 -7.02 -18.95 -14.39
N SER A 317 -6.05 -19.80 -14.08
CA SER A 317 -4.65 -19.54 -14.38
C SER A 317 -3.93 -20.84 -14.75
N GLN A 318 -2.91 -20.69 -15.56
CA GLN A 318 -1.98 -21.76 -15.90
C GLN A 318 -0.56 -21.22 -15.82
N ALA A 319 0.39 -22.06 -15.41
CA ALA A 319 1.80 -21.74 -15.36
C ALA A 319 2.59 -22.76 -16.16
N ILE A 320 3.59 -22.31 -16.91
CA ILE A 320 4.54 -23.15 -17.64
C ILE A 320 5.95 -22.82 -17.15
N GLY A 321 6.63 -23.81 -16.58
CA GLY A 321 8.06 -23.74 -16.33
C GLY A 321 8.83 -23.78 -17.65
N LEU A 322 9.83 -22.93 -17.78
CA LEU A 322 10.71 -22.91 -18.95
C LEU A 322 11.87 -23.92 -18.75
N HIS A 323 12.38 -24.49 -19.83
CA HIS A 323 13.50 -25.44 -19.77
C HIS A 323 14.76 -24.81 -19.17
N TYR A 324 14.94 -23.49 -19.38
CA TYR A 324 15.99 -22.67 -18.80
C TYR A 324 15.45 -21.26 -18.54
N ALA A 325 16.01 -20.59 -17.56
CA ALA A 325 15.64 -19.20 -17.28
C ALA A 325 16.12 -18.30 -18.42
N THR A 326 15.24 -17.42 -18.92
CA THR A 326 15.52 -16.59 -20.09
C THR A 326 14.82 -15.24 -20.01
N ASP A 327 15.33 -14.27 -20.70
CA ASP A 327 14.72 -12.97 -21.00
C ASP A 327 14.29 -12.85 -22.47
N ASP A 328 14.41 -13.92 -23.25
CA ASP A 328 13.98 -13.94 -24.65
C ASP A 328 12.46 -13.76 -24.76
N LEU A 329 12.05 -12.60 -25.29
CA LEU A 329 10.65 -12.26 -25.46
C LEU A 329 9.89 -13.24 -26.36
N CYS A 330 10.55 -13.83 -27.36
CA CYS A 330 9.91 -14.79 -28.27
C CYS A 330 9.54 -16.08 -27.52
N ILE A 331 10.45 -16.59 -26.68
CA ILE A 331 10.21 -17.77 -25.85
C ILE A 331 9.09 -17.51 -24.85
N LEU A 332 9.15 -16.34 -24.16
CA LEU A 332 8.13 -15.94 -23.20
C LEU A 332 6.75 -15.77 -23.85
N THR A 333 6.72 -15.18 -25.06
CA THR A 333 5.47 -15.01 -25.81
C THR A 333 4.88 -16.36 -26.22
N LYS A 334 5.70 -17.28 -26.73
CA LYS A 334 5.25 -18.63 -27.10
C LYS A 334 4.65 -19.36 -25.91
N ALA A 335 5.31 -19.33 -24.75
CA ALA A 335 4.81 -19.93 -23.51
C ALA A 335 3.50 -19.29 -23.04
N ALA A 336 3.34 -17.97 -23.13
CA ALA A 336 2.11 -17.28 -22.76
C ALA A 336 0.95 -17.60 -23.73
N MET A 337 1.23 -17.70 -25.03
CA MET A 337 0.23 -18.00 -26.06
C MET A 337 -0.30 -19.43 -25.93
N GLN A 338 0.56 -20.40 -25.62
CA GLN A 338 0.11 -21.78 -25.34
C GLN A 338 -0.86 -21.85 -24.17
N GLN A 339 -0.63 -21.03 -23.13
CA GLN A 339 -1.51 -21.02 -21.96
C GLN A 339 -2.88 -20.41 -22.25
N ILE A 340 -2.92 -19.33 -23.02
CA ILE A 340 -4.22 -18.67 -23.33
C ILE A 340 -5.10 -19.58 -24.18
N ASP A 341 -4.52 -20.38 -25.09
CA ASP A 341 -5.28 -21.35 -25.91
C ASP A 341 -5.94 -22.45 -25.06
N VAL A 342 -5.34 -22.79 -23.90
CA VAL A 342 -5.90 -23.76 -22.95
C VAL A 342 -6.93 -23.11 -22.01
N LEU A 343 -6.68 -21.87 -21.59
CA LEU A 343 -7.53 -21.15 -20.63
C LEU A 343 -8.81 -20.59 -21.27
N TYR A 344 -8.73 -20.23 -22.54
CA TYR A 344 -9.88 -19.68 -23.26
C TYR A 344 -10.93 -20.76 -23.54
N LYS A 345 -12.19 -20.36 -23.39
CA LYS A 345 -13.36 -21.19 -23.74
C LYS A 345 -14.29 -20.39 -24.63
N GLU A 346 -14.71 -20.99 -25.73
CA GLU A 346 -15.76 -20.44 -26.57
C GLU A 346 -17.04 -20.17 -25.74
N ASN A 347 -17.82 -19.20 -26.16
CA ASN A 347 -19.07 -18.79 -25.49
C ASN A 347 -18.91 -18.23 -24.06
N LYS A 348 -17.69 -17.85 -23.67
CA LYS A 348 -17.43 -17.16 -22.41
C LYS A 348 -16.99 -15.73 -22.66
N SER A 349 -17.30 -14.86 -21.68
CA SER A 349 -16.85 -13.47 -21.69
C SER A 349 -15.84 -13.22 -20.57
N TYR A 350 -14.78 -12.49 -20.87
CA TYR A 350 -13.66 -12.27 -19.99
C TYR A 350 -13.52 -10.79 -19.65
N ILE A 351 -13.23 -10.49 -18.38
CA ILE A 351 -13.20 -9.13 -17.86
C ILE A 351 -11.80 -8.68 -17.44
N LYS A 352 -10.83 -9.60 -17.37
CA LYS A 352 -9.44 -9.26 -16.99
C LYS A 352 -8.48 -10.31 -17.51
N ILE A 353 -7.27 -9.86 -17.89
CA ILE A 353 -6.14 -10.71 -18.22
C ILE A 353 -4.90 -10.25 -17.47
N GLY A 354 -3.97 -11.18 -17.18
CA GLY A 354 -2.68 -10.89 -16.60
C GLY A 354 -1.63 -11.95 -16.94
N VAL A 355 -0.39 -11.56 -16.86
CA VAL A 355 0.80 -12.38 -17.01
C VAL A 355 1.83 -11.99 -15.98
#